data_50f866c72bcce7d78b748cfd0d2ea6b3
#
_entry.id   50f866c72bcce7d78b748cfd0d2ea6b3
#
_cell.length_a   1.000
_cell.length_b   1.000
_cell.length_c   1.000
_cell.angle_alpha   90.00
_cell.angle_beta   90.00
_cell.angle_gamma   90.00
#
_symmetry.space_group_name_H-M   'P 1'
#
loop_
_entity.id
_entity.type
_entity.pdbx_description
1 polymer ?
#
loop_
_entity_poly.entity_id
_entity_poly.type
_entity_poly.pdbx_seq_one_letter_code
_entity_poly.pdbx_strand_id
1 'polypeptide(L)' 'MNTIDCKITKYLSEPIQNKKWHETKWFQKVEVISYGHTSETWTIADSKEQLPKIGDLIQQ' A
#
# COMPACT_ATOMS: atom_id res chain seq x y z
N MET A 1 -6.62 15.26 -13.15
CA MET A 1 -5.61 14.19 -13.08
C MET A 1 -6.33 12.87 -12.90
N ASN A 2 -5.97 11.88 -13.69
CA ASN A 2 -6.63 10.59 -13.63
C ASN A 2 -5.90 9.67 -12.68
N THR A 3 -6.67 9.04 -11.80
CA THR A 3 -6.15 7.98 -10.95
C THR A 3 -6.56 6.64 -11.53
N ILE A 4 -5.72 5.64 -11.30
CA ILE A 4 -5.94 4.29 -11.79
C ILE A 4 -6.12 3.38 -10.59
N ASP A 5 -7.17 2.56 -10.62
CA ASP A 5 -7.40 1.56 -9.59
C ASP A 5 -6.43 0.41 -9.79
N CYS A 6 -5.65 0.12 -8.77
CA CYS A 6 -4.71 -0.98 -8.77
C CYS A 6 -5.10 -1.97 -7.69
N LYS A 7 -5.03 -3.25 -8.01
CA LYS A 7 -5.39 -4.31 -7.07
C LYS A 7 -4.11 -4.86 -6.45
N ILE A 8 -4.10 -4.96 -5.13
CA ILE A 8 -2.96 -5.53 -4.42
C ILE A 8 -2.95 -7.03 -4.62
N THR A 9 -1.84 -7.56 -5.12
CA THR A 9 -1.68 -8.98 -5.43
C THR A 9 -0.86 -9.71 -4.39
N LYS A 10 0.13 -9.04 -3.79
CA LYS A 10 0.91 -9.65 -2.71
C LYS A 10 1.64 -8.60 -1.90
N TYR A 11 2.06 -8.99 -0.71
CA TYR A 11 2.90 -8.16 0.14
C TYR A 11 4.37 -8.39 -0.23
N LEU A 12 5.13 -7.31 -0.37
CA LEU A 12 6.57 -7.38 -0.67
C LEU A 12 7.43 -7.12 0.56
N SER A 13 6.84 -6.63 1.63
CA SER A 13 7.53 -6.43 2.90
C SER A 13 6.56 -6.63 4.05
N GLU A 14 7.09 -6.76 5.26
CA GLU A 14 6.27 -6.73 6.46
C GLU A 14 5.85 -5.29 6.76
N PRO A 15 4.76 -5.09 7.49
CA PRO A 15 4.38 -3.75 7.93
C PRO A 15 5.49 -3.14 8.76
N ILE A 16 5.85 -1.91 8.44
CA ILE A 16 6.91 -1.18 9.11
C ILE A 16 6.31 0.06 9.77
N GLN A 17 6.59 0.24 11.03
CA GLN A 17 6.17 1.43 11.75
C GLN A 17 7.29 2.46 11.69
N ASN A 18 6.95 3.67 11.28
CA ASN A 18 7.89 4.78 11.24
C ASN A 18 7.34 5.92 12.05
N LYS A 19 8.09 6.35 13.04
CA LYS A 19 7.76 7.53 13.82
C LYS A 19 8.53 8.70 13.26
N LYS A 20 7.79 9.67 12.74
CA LYS A 20 8.39 10.90 12.25
C LYS A 20 7.63 12.07 12.85
N TRP A 21 8.33 12.98 13.52
CA TRP A 21 7.72 14.08 14.24
C TRP A 21 6.86 13.54 15.39
N HIS A 22 5.62 13.91 15.46
CA HIS A 22 4.68 13.44 16.48
C HIS A 22 3.67 12.45 15.92
N GLU A 23 3.89 12.00 14.69
CA GLU A 23 2.97 11.07 14.04
C GLU A 23 3.61 9.70 13.90
N THR A 24 2.80 8.67 14.11
CA THR A 24 3.21 7.30 13.89
C THR A 24 2.42 6.79 12.72
N LYS A 25 3.11 6.39 11.66
CA LYS A 25 2.48 5.83 10.47
C LYS A 25 3.03 4.45 10.19
N TRP A 26 2.19 3.62 9.62
CA TRP A 26 2.58 2.29 9.18
C TRP A 26 2.73 2.29 7.68
N PHE A 27 3.74 1.59 7.22
CA PHE A 27 4.08 1.47 5.79
C PHE A 27 4.21 0.01 5.44
N GLN A 28 3.83 -0.34 4.22
CA GLN A 28 4.03 -1.70 3.71
C GLN A 28 4.22 -1.62 2.20
N LYS A 29 5.27 -2.30 1.71
CA LYS A 29 5.50 -2.39 0.27
C LYS A 29 4.66 -3.54 -0.27
N VAL A 30 3.96 -3.28 -1.37
CA VAL A 30 3.06 -4.23 -1.98
C VAL A 30 3.27 -4.27 -3.48
N GLU A 31 2.90 -5.38 -4.10
CA GLU A 31 2.80 -5.49 -5.54
C GLU A 31 1.35 -5.28 -5.92
N VAL A 32 1.14 -4.46 -6.95
CA VAL A 32 -0.20 -4.17 -7.45
C VAL A 32 -0.25 -4.48 -8.93
N ILE A 33 -1.46 -4.76 -9.42
CA ILE A 33 -1.72 -5.00 -10.83
C ILE A 33 -2.75 -4.00 -11.33
N SER A 34 -2.51 -3.46 -12.53
CA SER A 34 -3.43 -2.57 -13.20
C SER A 34 -3.29 -2.77 -14.70
N TYR A 35 -4.40 -3.00 -15.40
CA TYR A 35 -4.41 -3.23 -16.85
C TYR A 35 -3.42 -4.32 -17.30
N GLY A 36 -3.28 -5.38 -16.49
CA GLY A 36 -2.38 -6.47 -16.81
C GLY A 36 -0.91 -6.21 -16.52
N HIS A 37 -0.57 -5.04 -15.98
CA HIS A 37 0.80 -4.70 -15.61
C HIS A 37 0.96 -4.69 -14.10
N THR A 38 2.07 -5.24 -13.62
CA THR A 38 2.39 -5.24 -12.20
C THR A 38 3.40 -4.15 -11.90
N SER A 39 3.30 -3.60 -10.71
CA SER A 39 4.26 -2.61 -10.22
C SER A 39 4.34 -2.71 -8.70
N GLU A 40 5.34 -2.05 -8.13
CA GLU A 40 5.55 -2.01 -6.70
C GLU A 40 5.25 -0.62 -6.18
N THR A 41 4.60 -0.56 -5.03
CA THR A 41 4.31 0.72 -4.40
C THR A 41 4.28 0.56 -2.89
N TRP A 42 4.38 1.68 -2.19
CA TRP A 42 4.26 1.72 -0.74
C TRP A 42 2.85 2.15 -0.37
N THR A 43 2.29 1.46 0.61
CA THR A 43 1.03 1.86 1.22
C THR A 43 1.31 2.48 2.58
N ILE A 44 0.42 3.34 3.03
CA ILE A 44 0.55 4.05 4.29
C ILE A 44 -0.80 4.06 5.01
N ALA A 45 -0.77 3.93 6.32
CA ALA A 45 -1.97 3.99 7.13
C ALA A 45 -1.62 4.44 8.54
N ASP A 46 -2.65 4.86 9.28
CA ASP A 46 -2.46 5.32 10.65
C ASP A 46 -2.25 4.17 11.62
N SER A 47 -2.73 2.97 11.26
CA SER A 47 -2.54 1.77 12.08
C SER A 47 -2.26 0.58 11.19
N LYS A 48 -1.68 -0.46 11.78
CA LYS A 48 -1.36 -1.68 11.05
C LYS A 48 -2.60 -2.32 10.46
N GLU A 49 -3.71 -2.28 11.19
CA GLU A 49 -4.96 -2.90 10.76
C GLU A 49 -5.61 -2.14 9.59
N GLN A 50 -5.27 -0.88 9.42
CA GLN A 50 -5.80 -0.05 8.34
C GLN A 50 -5.02 -0.18 7.04
N LEU A 51 -3.86 -0.85 7.07
CA LEU A 51 -3.10 -1.07 5.83
C LEU A 51 -3.94 -1.90 4.85
N PRO A 52 -3.90 -1.57 3.56
CA PRO A 52 -4.63 -2.34 2.55
C PRO A 52 -4.19 -3.79 2.53
N LYS A 53 -5.13 -4.66 2.17
CA LYS A 53 -4.91 -6.11 2.15
C LYS A 53 -4.91 -6.60 0.72
N ILE A 54 -4.41 -7.83 0.55
CA ILE A 54 -4.43 -8.48 -0.77
C ILE A 54 -5.89 -8.53 -1.26
N GLY A 55 -6.09 -8.09 -2.49
CA GLY A 55 -7.43 -7.99 -3.08
C GLY A 55 -8.05 -6.60 -2.99
N ASP A 56 -7.51 -5.73 -2.15
CA ASP A 56 -8.02 -4.36 -2.04
C ASP A 56 -7.60 -3.54 -3.25
N LEU A 57 -8.43 -2.56 -3.59
CA LEU A 57 -8.12 -1.60 -4.64
C LEU A 57 -7.55 -0.34 -4.01
N ILE A 58 -6.46 0.12 -4.59
CA ILE A 58 -5.86 1.40 -4.21
C ILE A 58 -5.70 2.27 -5.46
N GLN A 59 -5.68 3.55 -5.27
CA GLN A 59 -5.54 4.50 -6.38
C GLN A 59 -4.10 4.99 -6.45
N GLN A 60 -3.58 4.98 -7.65
CA GLN A 60 -2.22 5.43 -7.95
C GLN A 60 -2.24 6.59 -8.93
#